data_c033bb6501872b6c274565110d50cb24
#
_entry.id   c033bb6501872b6c274565110d50cb24
#
_cell.length_a   1.000
_cell.length_b   1.000
_cell.length_c   1.000
_cell.angle_alpha   90.00
_cell.angle_beta   90.00
_cell.angle_gamma   90.00
#
_symmetry.space_group_name_H-M   'P 1'
#
loop_
_entity.id
_entity.type
_entity.pdbx_description
1 polymer ?
#
loop_
_entity_poly.entity_id
_entity_poly.type
_entity_poly.pdbx_seq_one_letter_code
_entity_poly.pdbx_strand_id
1 'polypeptide(L)'
;MPVAPDVSPRAGAIRVLPQPGTDLTALPLGDTRVTTTGPGKVGWTWACTPGNPNAPGAIHDGPWIDADEWNLLEKLAVRGEISWKSAAKYAEKSGAATRTVTTMRVPTIGTTGEFPIARDDPAHAYDRNPSSITPRQKVVTIAKNPVKAAKPSCLPMGAIGIAKNGVMLYNALDARNMDARAHEMQDSCEGHPNFAEYHYHAGSACVVGSNTNAGANSAVLFGYAFDGFGIYVERDSKGNMLTNADLDACHGRTSKVMWNGKMQRIYHYVVTQEFPYLLGCFMGTNTVPAAGGPQG
;
A
#
# COMPACT_ATOMS: atom_id res chain seq x y z
N MET A 1 9.36 -41.43 7.53
CA MET A 1 8.98 -40.25 6.72
C MET A 1 8.56 -39.20 7.69
N PRO A 2 9.18 -37.99 7.74
CA PRO A 2 8.69 -36.93 8.59
C PRO A 2 7.33 -36.47 8.03
N VAL A 3 6.33 -36.46 8.89
CA VAL A 3 5.01 -35.88 8.61
C VAL A 3 5.24 -34.38 8.41
N ALA A 4 4.88 -33.88 7.23
CA ALA A 4 4.85 -32.43 7.00
C ALA A 4 3.97 -31.77 8.09
N PRO A 5 4.39 -30.65 8.68
CA PRO A 5 3.53 -29.98 9.65
C PRO A 5 2.22 -29.61 8.94
N ASP A 6 1.12 -29.90 9.60
CA ASP A 6 -0.22 -29.51 9.19
C ASP A 6 -0.29 -27.98 9.26
N VAL A 7 0.07 -27.33 8.17
CA VAL A 7 -0.03 -25.88 8.03
C VAL A 7 -1.50 -25.59 7.79
N SER A 8 -2.20 -25.24 8.86
CA SER A 8 -3.56 -24.72 8.74
C SER A 8 -3.61 -23.67 7.62
N PRO A 9 -4.47 -23.80 6.59
CA PRO A 9 -4.46 -22.94 5.41
C PRO A 9 -4.75 -21.45 5.70
N ARG A 10 -4.98 -21.09 6.96
CA ARG A 10 -5.33 -19.73 7.39
C ARG A 10 -4.19 -18.94 8.05
N ALA A 11 -3.12 -19.57 8.47
CA ALA A 11 -1.98 -18.92 9.06
C ALA A 11 -0.88 -18.80 8.01
N GLY A 12 -0.78 -17.67 7.33
CA GLY A 12 0.29 -17.38 6.39
C GLY A 12 -0.11 -17.17 4.93
N ALA A 13 -1.39 -16.95 4.62
CA ALA A 13 -1.85 -16.55 3.30
C ALA A 13 -2.24 -15.07 3.27
N ILE A 14 -1.86 -14.38 2.20
CA ILE A 14 -2.28 -13.00 1.94
C ILE A 14 -3.78 -12.94 1.67
N ARG A 15 -4.47 -11.97 2.28
CA ARG A 15 -5.88 -11.67 2.01
C ARG A 15 -5.97 -10.77 0.79
N VAL A 16 -6.02 -11.36 -0.37
CA VAL A 16 -6.00 -10.64 -1.65
C VAL A 16 -7.30 -9.85 -1.86
N LEU A 17 -7.18 -8.63 -2.35
CA LEU A 17 -8.32 -7.91 -2.91
C LEU A 17 -8.83 -8.67 -4.13
N PRO A 18 -10.12 -9.08 -4.18
CA PRO A 18 -10.65 -9.83 -5.32
C PRO A 18 -10.49 -9.05 -6.61
N GLN A 19 -9.82 -9.63 -7.60
CA GLN A 19 -9.59 -9.01 -8.90
C GLN A 19 -9.89 -9.99 -10.03
N PRO A 20 -11.17 -10.17 -10.38
CA PRO A 20 -11.49 -10.90 -11.60
C PRO A 20 -10.78 -10.26 -12.81
N GLY A 21 -10.21 -11.09 -13.69
CA GLY A 21 -9.59 -10.63 -14.92
C GLY A 21 -8.10 -10.28 -14.86
N THR A 22 -7.46 -10.33 -13.68
CA THR A 22 -6.00 -10.20 -13.53
C THR A 22 -5.40 -11.54 -13.16
N ASP A 23 -4.33 -11.92 -13.84
CA ASP A 23 -3.54 -13.09 -13.47
C ASP A 23 -2.64 -12.74 -12.26
N LEU A 24 -3.03 -13.23 -11.10
CA LEU A 24 -2.28 -13.01 -9.86
C LEU A 24 -1.08 -13.95 -9.71
N THR A 25 -0.92 -14.90 -10.64
CA THR A 25 0.22 -15.83 -10.65
C THR A 25 1.39 -15.33 -11.47
N ALA A 26 1.21 -14.24 -12.24
CA ALA A 26 2.22 -13.65 -13.12
C ALA A 26 2.12 -12.11 -13.10
N LEU A 27 2.24 -11.52 -11.92
CA LEU A 27 2.25 -10.06 -11.78
C LEU A 27 3.61 -9.49 -12.19
N PRO A 28 3.66 -8.37 -12.95
CA PRO A 28 4.92 -7.75 -13.32
C PRO A 28 5.71 -7.28 -12.11
N LEU A 29 6.97 -7.68 -11.99
CA LEU A 29 7.89 -7.21 -10.94
C LEU A 29 8.26 -5.74 -11.15
N GLY A 30 8.31 -4.98 -10.06
CA GLY A 30 8.52 -3.53 -10.10
C GLY A 30 9.98 -3.06 -10.13
N ASP A 31 10.96 -3.94 -9.96
CA ASP A 31 12.38 -3.63 -9.72
C ASP A 31 13.04 -2.74 -10.79
N THR A 32 12.66 -2.91 -12.05
CA THR A 32 13.19 -2.10 -13.17
C THR A 32 12.27 -0.94 -13.55
N ARG A 33 11.19 -0.71 -12.78
CA ARG A 33 10.13 0.27 -13.08
C ARG A 33 10.22 1.50 -12.17
N VAL A 34 11.43 1.94 -11.89
CA VAL A 34 11.73 3.08 -11.00
C VAL A 34 12.51 4.15 -11.75
N THR A 35 12.21 5.40 -11.49
CA THR A 35 12.96 6.57 -11.98
C THR A 35 13.17 7.58 -10.87
N THR A 36 14.25 8.36 -10.95
CA THR A 36 14.54 9.46 -10.02
C THR A 36 14.60 10.82 -10.73
N THR A 37 14.46 10.86 -12.06
CA THR A 37 14.71 12.06 -12.87
C THR A 37 13.46 12.72 -13.44
N GLY A 38 12.28 12.22 -13.13
CA GLY A 38 11.01 12.78 -13.64
C GLY A 38 9.90 11.75 -13.57
N PRO A 39 8.66 12.14 -13.94
CA PRO A 39 7.56 11.20 -13.98
C PRO A 39 7.91 10.05 -14.93
N GLY A 40 7.69 8.84 -14.45
CA GLY A 40 7.91 7.62 -15.21
C GLY A 40 6.85 7.43 -16.30
N LYS A 41 6.87 6.23 -16.84
CA LYS A 41 5.79 5.71 -17.69
C LYS A 41 4.66 5.19 -16.81
N VAL A 42 3.53 4.86 -17.41
CA VAL A 42 2.48 4.06 -16.77
C VAL A 42 3.09 2.78 -16.18
N GLY A 43 2.74 2.44 -14.94
CA GLY A 43 3.31 1.30 -14.23
C GLY A 43 4.72 1.53 -13.66
N TRP A 44 5.15 2.79 -13.50
CA TRP A 44 6.44 3.17 -12.91
C TRP A 44 6.25 4.00 -11.63
N THR A 45 7.26 3.98 -10.77
CA THR A 45 7.36 4.88 -9.61
C THR A 45 8.43 5.94 -9.85
N TRP A 46 8.09 7.21 -9.59
CA TRP A 46 9.06 8.29 -9.51
C TRP A 46 9.48 8.52 -8.06
N ALA A 47 10.61 7.95 -7.67
CA ALA A 47 11.21 8.13 -6.35
C ALA A 47 11.99 9.45 -6.28
N CYS A 48 11.91 10.16 -5.14
CA CYS A 48 12.68 11.41 -4.94
C CYS A 48 14.18 11.15 -4.74
N THR A 49 14.54 9.96 -4.30
CA THR A 49 15.93 9.58 -4.04
C THR A 49 16.23 8.21 -4.62
N PRO A 50 17.45 7.95 -5.04
CA PRO A 50 17.86 6.58 -5.39
C PRO A 50 17.80 5.68 -4.16
N GLY A 51 17.58 4.39 -4.37
CA GLY A 51 17.67 3.37 -3.33
C GLY A 51 19.08 3.23 -2.77
N ASN A 52 19.18 2.80 -1.53
CA ASN A 52 20.44 2.44 -0.92
C ASN A 52 20.69 0.92 -1.10
N PRO A 53 21.62 0.48 -1.96
CA PRO A 53 21.87 -0.94 -2.20
C PRO A 53 22.36 -1.69 -0.95
N ASN A 54 22.85 -0.95 0.06
CA ASN A 54 23.32 -1.53 1.33
C ASN A 54 22.27 -1.43 2.45
N ALA A 55 21.04 -0.99 2.14
CA ALA A 55 19.99 -0.96 3.15
C ALA A 55 19.61 -2.37 3.60
N PRO A 56 19.27 -2.55 4.88
CA PRO A 56 18.67 -3.81 5.33
C PRO A 56 17.32 -4.00 4.64
N GLY A 57 16.93 -5.25 4.47
CA GLY A 57 15.66 -5.64 3.83
C GLY A 57 15.55 -7.14 3.71
N ALA A 58 14.75 -7.62 2.76
CA ALA A 58 14.66 -9.03 2.44
C ALA A 58 16.05 -9.65 2.16
N ILE A 59 16.25 -10.86 2.65
CA ILE A 59 17.56 -11.54 2.60
C ILE A 59 17.73 -12.31 1.30
N HIS A 60 16.63 -12.93 0.86
CA HIS A 60 16.55 -13.76 -0.34
C HIS A 60 15.23 -13.53 -1.03
N ASP A 61 15.23 -13.65 -2.34
CA ASP A 61 14.01 -13.74 -3.12
C ASP A 61 13.26 -15.01 -2.74
N GLY A 62 11.95 -14.91 -2.64
CA GLY A 62 11.11 -16.06 -2.42
C GLY A 62 10.86 -16.84 -3.71
N PRO A 63 10.44 -18.12 -3.62
CA PRO A 63 10.16 -18.94 -4.79
C PRO A 63 8.99 -18.44 -5.64
N TRP A 64 8.27 -17.46 -5.16
CA TRP A 64 7.21 -16.78 -5.90
C TRP A 64 7.71 -15.71 -6.88
N ILE A 65 9.02 -15.40 -6.94
CA ILE A 65 9.62 -14.48 -7.90
C ILE A 65 10.32 -15.29 -8.98
N ASP A 66 9.95 -15.04 -10.23
CA ASP A 66 10.57 -15.67 -11.42
C ASP A 66 10.88 -14.59 -12.47
N ALA A 67 12.14 -14.29 -12.65
CA ALA A 67 12.67 -13.27 -13.54
C ALA A 67 12.02 -11.87 -13.32
N ASP A 68 11.15 -11.42 -14.21
CA ASP A 68 10.49 -10.12 -14.17
C ASP A 68 9.00 -10.18 -13.79
N GLU A 69 8.56 -11.34 -13.28
CA GLU A 69 7.21 -11.59 -12.79
C GLU A 69 7.23 -12.21 -11.39
N TRP A 70 6.10 -12.16 -10.70
CA TRP A 70 5.94 -12.81 -9.41
C TRP A 70 4.50 -13.27 -9.15
N ASN A 71 4.37 -14.33 -8.35
CA ASN A 71 3.12 -14.99 -8.01
C ASN A 71 2.63 -14.57 -6.62
N LEU A 72 1.61 -13.70 -6.57
CA LEU A 72 1.02 -13.24 -5.32
C LEU A 72 0.37 -14.37 -4.50
N LEU A 73 -0.16 -15.38 -5.18
CA LEU A 73 -0.89 -16.47 -4.50
C LEU A 73 0.04 -17.47 -3.81
N GLU A 74 1.31 -17.53 -4.23
CA GLU A 74 2.34 -18.35 -3.59
C GLU A 74 3.14 -17.61 -2.53
N LYS A 75 3.04 -16.28 -2.50
CA LYS A 75 3.77 -15.49 -1.54
C LYS A 75 3.30 -15.78 -0.11
N LEU A 76 4.26 -16.07 0.76
CA LEU A 76 4.01 -16.28 2.18
C LEU A 76 3.62 -14.98 2.87
N ALA A 77 2.82 -15.10 3.93
CA ALA A 77 2.53 -14.02 4.87
C ALA A 77 3.11 -14.35 6.25
N VAL A 78 3.56 -13.34 6.98
CA VAL A 78 3.95 -13.45 8.39
C VAL A 78 2.75 -13.91 9.20
N ARG A 79 2.96 -14.88 10.09
CA ARG A 79 1.92 -15.48 10.93
C ARG A 79 1.35 -14.49 11.94
N GLY A 80 0.19 -14.82 12.47
CA GLY A 80 -0.48 -14.09 13.53
C GLY A 80 -1.69 -13.29 13.05
N GLU A 81 -2.59 -13.03 14.01
CA GLU A 81 -3.79 -12.20 13.82
C GLU A 81 -3.98 -11.29 15.04
N ILE A 82 -3.09 -10.31 15.19
CA ILE A 82 -3.12 -9.38 16.32
C ILE A 82 -4.17 -8.31 16.08
N SER A 83 -5.16 -8.24 16.96
CA SER A 83 -6.21 -7.21 16.94
C SER A 83 -5.78 -5.99 17.75
N TRP A 84 -5.92 -4.81 17.13
CA TRP A 84 -5.58 -3.52 17.74
C TRP A 84 -6.79 -2.73 18.23
N LYS A 85 -7.98 -3.32 18.30
CA LYS A 85 -9.25 -2.63 18.60
C LYS A 85 -9.21 -1.74 19.83
N SER A 86 -8.45 -2.11 20.89
CA SER A 86 -8.30 -1.32 22.11
C SER A 86 -7.34 -0.14 21.98
N ALA A 87 -6.38 -0.21 21.07
CA ALA A 87 -5.33 0.81 20.90
C ALA A 87 -5.52 1.63 19.63
N ALA A 88 -6.21 1.08 18.61
CA ALA A 88 -6.42 1.72 17.32
C ALA A 88 -7.36 2.91 17.43
N LYS A 89 -7.07 3.94 16.63
CA LYS A 89 -7.93 5.11 16.47
C LYS A 89 -7.83 5.62 15.04
N TYR A 90 -8.96 5.95 14.47
CA TYR A 90 -9.06 6.75 13.27
C TYR A 90 -10.16 7.79 13.48
N ALA A 91 -9.81 9.05 13.39
CA ALA A 91 -10.77 10.15 13.48
C ALA A 91 -10.47 11.16 12.39
N GLU A 92 -11.51 11.54 11.66
CA GLU A 92 -11.44 12.49 10.56
C GLU A 92 -12.24 13.73 10.89
N LYS A 93 -11.61 14.90 10.80
CA LYS A 93 -12.25 16.20 10.98
C LYS A 93 -12.03 17.04 9.73
N SER A 94 -13.14 17.44 9.11
CA SER A 94 -13.11 18.32 7.93
C SER A 94 -13.32 19.78 8.34
N GLY A 95 -12.36 20.61 7.97
CA GLY A 95 -12.48 22.07 7.97
C GLY A 95 -13.01 22.60 6.62
N ALA A 96 -12.91 23.89 6.39
CA ALA A 96 -13.28 24.52 5.13
C ALA A 96 -12.32 24.09 3.99
N ALA A 97 -11.01 24.22 4.21
CA ALA A 97 -9.98 23.97 3.21
C ALA A 97 -9.18 22.67 3.43
N THR A 98 -9.20 22.14 4.65
CA THR A 98 -8.36 20.99 5.04
C THR A 98 -9.19 19.87 5.65
N ARG A 99 -8.60 18.69 5.63
CA ARG A 99 -9.02 17.48 6.31
C ARG A 99 -7.90 17.07 7.27
N THR A 100 -8.23 16.91 8.54
CA THR A 100 -7.29 16.45 9.55
C THR A 100 -7.67 15.04 9.97
N VAL A 101 -6.74 14.11 9.82
CA VAL A 101 -6.87 12.72 10.25
C VAL A 101 -5.98 12.50 11.46
N THR A 102 -6.58 11.98 12.54
CA THR A 102 -5.86 11.52 13.73
C THR A 102 -5.90 10.01 13.77
N THR A 103 -4.74 9.36 13.84
CA THR A 103 -4.59 7.91 13.87
C THR A 103 -3.60 7.48 14.94
N MET A 104 -3.66 6.21 15.35
CA MET A 104 -2.63 5.53 16.14
C MET A 104 -1.67 4.70 15.27
N ARG A 105 -1.79 4.78 13.94
CA ARG A 105 -0.96 4.07 12.94
C ARG A 105 -1.02 2.54 13.05
N VAL A 106 -2.07 2.02 13.65
CA VAL A 106 -2.42 0.59 13.69
C VAL A 106 -3.86 0.44 13.20
N PRO A 107 -4.22 -0.71 12.61
CA PRO A 107 -5.49 -0.84 11.92
C PRO A 107 -6.68 -0.83 12.87
N THR A 108 -7.72 -0.02 12.57
CA THR A 108 -9.02 -0.05 13.24
C THR A 108 -9.89 -1.19 12.75
N ILE A 109 -9.61 -1.70 11.57
CA ILE A 109 -10.27 -2.85 10.92
C ILE A 109 -9.16 -3.76 10.38
N GLY A 110 -9.32 -5.06 10.53
CA GLY A 110 -8.30 -6.06 10.20
C GLY A 110 -7.39 -6.35 11.39
N THR A 111 -6.36 -7.11 11.12
CA THR A 111 -5.35 -7.57 12.08
C THR A 111 -3.96 -7.29 11.54
N THR A 112 -2.93 -7.49 12.35
CA THR A 112 -1.54 -7.57 11.89
C THR A 112 -0.97 -8.94 12.20
N GLY A 113 0.11 -9.31 11.54
CA GLY A 113 0.95 -10.43 11.94
C GLY A 113 1.69 -10.15 13.25
N GLU A 114 2.43 -11.14 13.69
CA GLU A 114 3.35 -11.03 14.84
C GLU A 114 4.72 -10.54 14.38
N PHE A 115 5.14 -9.38 14.90
CA PHE A 115 6.44 -8.78 14.62
C PHE A 115 7.17 -8.44 15.92
N PRO A 116 8.49 -8.61 15.98
CA PRO A 116 9.44 -9.08 14.94
C PRO A 116 9.09 -10.47 14.40
N ILE A 117 9.49 -10.76 13.15
CA ILE A 117 9.25 -12.09 12.54
C ILE A 117 9.97 -13.15 13.37
N ALA A 118 9.22 -14.10 13.92
CA ALA A 118 9.74 -15.17 14.77
C ALA A 118 10.64 -16.15 13.95
N ARG A 119 11.64 -16.74 14.62
CA ARG A 119 12.59 -17.65 13.94
C ARG A 119 11.96 -18.93 13.38
N ASP A 120 10.84 -19.33 13.94
CA ASP A 120 10.06 -20.50 13.50
C ASP A 120 8.95 -20.15 12.50
N ASP A 121 8.80 -18.86 12.17
CA ASP A 121 7.93 -18.44 11.07
C ASP A 121 8.62 -18.74 9.72
N PRO A 122 7.97 -19.43 8.77
CA PRO A 122 8.55 -19.64 7.44
C PRO A 122 8.98 -18.37 6.71
N ALA A 123 8.32 -17.24 6.96
CA ALA A 123 8.69 -15.94 6.43
C ALA A 123 10.09 -15.49 6.85
N HIS A 124 10.59 -15.94 8.03
CA HIS A 124 11.91 -15.59 8.54
C HIS A 124 13.08 -16.10 7.66
N ALA A 125 12.84 -17.07 6.80
CA ALA A 125 13.85 -17.52 5.83
C ALA A 125 14.16 -16.44 4.79
N TYR A 126 13.19 -15.58 4.48
CA TYR A 126 13.26 -14.58 3.42
C TYR A 126 13.48 -13.15 3.95
N ASP A 127 12.89 -12.85 5.09
CA ASP A 127 13.01 -11.54 5.74
C ASP A 127 13.02 -11.71 7.26
N ARG A 128 13.99 -11.08 7.92
CA ARG A 128 14.18 -11.15 9.38
C ARG A 128 13.74 -9.88 10.06
N ASN A 129 12.76 -9.16 9.50
CA ASN A 129 12.32 -7.86 10.00
C ASN A 129 12.31 -7.81 11.55
N PRO A 130 13.22 -7.02 12.17
CA PRO A 130 13.39 -6.96 13.62
C PRO A 130 12.44 -5.97 14.27
N SER A 131 11.64 -5.27 13.46
CA SER A 131 10.79 -4.18 13.93
C SER A 131 9.57 -4.69 14.68
N SER A 132 9.17 -4.00 15.73
CA SER A 132 7.91 -4.23 16.45
C SER A 132 6.85 -3.24 15.99
N ILE A 133 5.57 -3.55 16.24
CA ILE A 133 4.47 -2.62 16.01
C ILE A 133 4.17 -1.89 17.33
N THR A 134 4.20 -0.54 17.29
CA THR A 134 3.88 0.27 18.47
C THR A 134 2.85 1.34 18.10
N PRO A 135 1.66 1.32 18.71
CA PRO A 135 0.67 2.37 18.51
C PRO A 135 1.21 3.73 18.93
N ARG A 136 1.27 4.68 18.01
CA ARG A 136 1.70 6.06 18.28
C ARG A 136 0.80 7.04 17.55
N GLN A 137 0.32 8.05 18.25
CA GLN A 137 -0.54 9.05 17.62
C GLN A 137 0.19 9.81 16.52
N LYS A 138 -0.49 9.94 15.40
CA LYS A 138 -0.12 10.80 14.28
C LYS A 138 -1.31 11.68 13.91
N VAL A 139 -1.04 12.93 13.62
CA VAL A 139 -2.03 13.87 13.05
C VAL A 139 -1.53 14.26 11.67
N VAL A 140 -2.36 14.05 10.67
CA VAL A 140 -2.08 14.39 9.27
C VAL A 140 -3.12 15.41 8.82
N THR A 141 -2.67 16.52 8.27
CA THR A 141 -3.55 17.55 7.68
C THR A 141 -3.29 17.64 6.19
N ILE A 142 -4.29 17.38 5.38
CA ILE A 142 -4.23 17.37 3.91
C ILE A 142 -5.27 18.30 3.31
N ALA A 143 -5.09 18.69 2.06
CA ALA A 143 -6.07 19.49 1.33
C ALA A 143 -7.40 18.73 1.21
N LYS A 144 -8.51 19.39 1.52
CA LYS A 144 -9.85 18.82 1.33
C LYS A 144 -10.32 18.92 -0.12
N ASN A 145 -9.87 19.96 -0.81
CA ASN A 145 -10.17 20.22 -2.22
C ASN A 145 -8.83 20.26 -2.99
N PRO A 146 -8.24 19.10 -3.29
CA PRO A 146 -6.96 19.05 -3.97
C PRO A 146 -7.07 19.59 -5.40
N VAL A 147 -5.97 20.17 -5.88
CA VAL A 147 -5.85 20.72 -7.22
C VAL A 147 -4.67 20.04 -7.91
N LYS A 148 -4.86 19.65 -9.17
CA LYS A 148 -3.76 19.10 -9.98
C LYS A 148 -2.67 20.16 -10.13
N ALA A 149 -1.43 19.75 -9.87
CA ALA A 149 -0.25 20.57 -10.17
C ALA A 149 -0.03 20.68 -11.68
N ALA A 150 0.64 21.74 -12.10
CA ALA A 150 1.07 21.88 -13.49
C ALA A 150 2.09 20.80 -13.90
N LYS A 151 2.85 20.30 -12.93
CA LYS A 151 3.77 19.18 -13.09
C LYS A 151 3.66 18.27 -11.87
N PRO A 152 3.71 16.95 -12.05
CA PRO A 152 3.76 16.00 -10.95
C PRO A 152 5.08 16.16 -10.15
N SER A 153 5.12 15.56 -8.96
CA SER A 153 6.31 15.48 -8.12
C SER A 153 6.60 14.06 -7.67
N CYS A 154 7.85 13.79 -7.33
CA CYS A 154 8.31 12.48 -6.88
C CYS A 154 7.68 12.05 -5.54
N LEU A 155 7.72 10.76 -5.27
CA LEU A 155 7.34 10.17 -3.99
C LEU A 155 8.56 10.10 -3.05
N PRO A 156 8.45 10.59 -1.81
CA PRO A 156 9.52 10.42 -0.82
C PRO A 156 9.59 8.96 -0.36
N MET A 157 10.70 8.58 0.25
CA MET A 157 10.76 7.38 1.08
C MET A 157 9.88 7.56 2.31
N GLY A 158 9.21 6.46 2.73
CA GLY A 158 8.26 6.47 3.84
C GLY A 158 6.84 6.85 3.42
N ALA A 159 6.09 7.48 4.32
CA ALA A 159 4.67 7.67 4.12
C ALA A 159 4.33 8.65 3.00
N ILE A 160 3.45 8.23 2.11
CA ILE A 160 2.87 9.01 0.99
C ILE A 160 1.36 9.23 1.15
N GLY A 161 0.75 8.58 2.13
CA GLY A 161 -0.69 8.66 2.35
C GLY A 161 -1.14 7.99 3.64
N ILE A 162 -2.45 7.91 3.82
CA ILE A 162 -3.09 7.26 4.95
C ILE A 162 -4.33 6.50 4.51
N ALA A 163 -4.43 5.22 4.90
CA ALA A 163 -5.60 4.37 4.64
C ALA A 163 -6.78 4.70 5.56
N LYS A 164 -7.99 4.34 5.16
CA LYS A 164 -9.23 4.57 5.94
C LYS A 164 -9.29 3.77 7.24
N ASN A 165 -8.46 2.76 7.41
CA ASN A 165 -8.31 2.05 8.69
C ASN A 165 -7.23 2.64 9.61
N GLY A 166 -6.59 3.75 9.21
CA GLY A 166 -5.62 4.48 10.02
C GLY A 166 -4.16 4.07 9.84
N VAL A 167 -3.88 3.10 9.00
CA VAL A 167 -2.51 2.67 8.68
C VAL A 167 -1.88 3.61 7.66
N MET A 168 -0.58 3.86 7.79
CA MET A 168 0.16 4.70 6.85
C MET A 168 0.36 3.94 5.52
N LEU A 169 0.35 4.68 4.42
CA LEU A 169 0.64 4.17 3.08
C LEU A 169 2.03 4.63 2.68
N TYR A 170 2.88 3.70 2.29
CA TYR A 170 4.21 3.97 1.76
C TYR A 170 4.19 3.85 0.23
N ASN A 171 5.23 4.32 -0.44
CA ASN A 171 5.40 4.06 -1.87
C ASN A 171 5.66 2.57 -2.11
N ALA A 172 5.64 2.14 -3.36
CA ALA A 172 5.75 0.73 -3.74
C ALA A 172 7.14 0.09 -3.50
N LEU A 173 8.11 0.88 -3.00
CA LEU A 173 9.51 0.51 -2.98
C LEU A 173 10.02 0.19 -1.57
N ASP A 174 10.92 -0.76 -1.47
CA ASP A 174 11.79 -0.97 -0.32
C ASP A 174 12.91 0.09 -0.27
N ALA A 175 13.75 0.03 0.76
CA ALA A 175 14.85 0.98 0.93
C ALA A 175 15.93 0.86 -0.15
N ARG A 176 15.95 -0.20 -0.95
CA ARG A 176 16.87 -0.42 -2.08
C ARG A 176 16.27 0.02 -3.42
N ASN A 177 15.03 0.53 -3.42
CA ASN A 177 14.19 0.81 -4.59
C ASN A 177 13.80 -0.45 -5.40
N MET A 178 13.66 -1.59 -4.73
CA MET A 178 13.05 -2.79 -5.28
C MET A 178 11.56 -2.84 -4.92
N ASP A 179 10.80 -3.69 -5.58
CA ASP A 179 9.38 -3.91 -5.32
C ASP A 179 9.14 -4.46 -3.91
N ALA A 180 8.77 -3.59 -2.98
CA ALA A 180 8.58 -3.97 -1.58
C ALA A 180 7.51 -5.05 -1.39
N ARG A 181 6.45 -5.05 -2.21
CA ARG A 181 5.38 -6.04 -2.09
C ARG A 181 5.84 -7.44 -2.50
N ALA A 182 6.73 -7.53 -3.48
CA ALA A 182 7.27 -8.81 -3.94
C ALA A 182 8.38 -9.33 -3.03
N HIS A 183 9.29 -8.46 -2.58
CA HIS A 183 10.51 -8.86 -1.86
C HIS A 183 10.36 -8.93 -0.34
N GLU A 184 9.76 -7.91 0.29
CA GLU A 184 9.65 -7.86 1.75
C GLU A 184 8.50 -8.74 2.27
N MET A 185 8.62 -9.26 3.49
CA MET A 185 7.59 -10.08 4.09
C MET A 185 6.55 -9.22 4.80
N GLN A 186 5.31 -9.29 4.32
CA GLN A 186 4.13 -8.69 4.93
C GLN A 186 3.27 -9.76 5.60
N ASP A 187 2.35 -9.33 6.45
CA ASP A 187 1.32 -10.20 7.05
C ASP A 187 0.13 -10.46 6.10
N SER A 188 -0.88 -11.15 6.60
CA SER A 188 -2.07 -11.49 5.82
C SER A 188 -2.87 -10.27 5.34
N CYS A 189 -2.68 -9.10 5.95
CA CYS A 189 -3.28 -7.83 5.53
C CYS A 189 -2.34 -7.00 4.62
N GLU A 190 -1.23 -7.57 4.14
CA GLU A 190 -0.24 -6.94 3.28
C GLU A 190 0.48 -5.75 3.93
N GLY A 191 0.66 -5.78 5.25
CA GLY A 191 1.40 -4.78 6.00
C GLY A 191 2.57 -5.36 6.78
N HIS A 192 3.51 -4.50 7.12
CA HIS A 192 4.65 -4.81 7.97
C HIS A 192 5.16 -3.56 8.71
N PRO A 193 5.92 -3.69 9.79
CA PRO A 193 6.52 -2.54 10.46
C PRO A 193 7.88 -2.17 9.87
N ASN A 194 8.18 -0.87 9.84
CA ASN A 194 9.52 -0.34 9.74
C ASN A 194 9.81 0.50 11.00
N PHE A 195 10.87 0.17 11.74
CA PHE A 195 11.11 0.65 13.11
C PHE A 195 9.93 0.33 14.03
N ALA A 196 8.97 1.23 14.18
CA ALA A 196 7.79 1.02 15.02
C ALA A 196 6.47 1.35 14.29
N GLU A 197 6.54 1.70 13.01
CA GLU A 197 5.40 2.13 12.21
C GLU A 197 4.94 1.02 11.27
N TYR A 198 3.74 0.49 11.53
CA TYR A 198 3.08 -0.44 10.62
C TYR A 198 2.53 0.30 9.40
N HIS A 199 2.75 -0.23 8.21
CA HIS A 199 2.36 0.42 6.96
C HIS A 199 2.04 -0.58 5.85
N TYR A 200 1.42 -0.08 4.77
CA TYR A 200 1.13 -0.81 3.54
C TYR A 200 1.91 -0.21 2.37
N HIS A 201 2.41 -1.06 1.47
CA HIS A 201 2.97 -0.68 0.17
C HIS A 201 1.95 -0.83 -0.97
N ALA A 202 0.89 -1.59 -0.74
CA ALA A 202 -0.13 -1.94 -1.73
C ALA A 202 -1.55 -1.82 -1.16
N GLY A 203 -2.54 -2.14 -1.97
CA GLY A 203 -3.93 -2.20 -1.54
C GLY A 203 -4.20 -3.43 -0.69
N SER A 204 -4.76 -3.24 0.48
CA SER A 204 -5.09 -4.31 1.43
C SER A 204 -6.60 -4.57 1.48
N ALA A 205 -7.00 -5.83 1.39
CA ALA A 205 -8.38 -6.25 1.61
C ALA A 205 -8.89 -5.90 3.02
N CYS A 206 -7.99 -5.80 3.99
CA CYS A 206 -8.31 -5.45 5.37
C CYS A 206 -8.75 -3.97 5.56
N VAL A 207 -8.47 -3.10 4.59
CA VAL A 207 -8.90 -1.68 4.65
C VAL A 207 -10.35 -1.51 4.21
N VAL A 208 -10.75 -2.17 3.14
CA VAL A 208 -12.09 -2.01 2.55
C VAL A 208 -13.12 -2.95 3.17
N GLY A 209 -12.68 -3.94 3.97
CA GLY A 209 -13.55 -4.84 4.73
C GLY A 209 -14.60 -5.52 3.84
N SER A 210 -15.88 -5.42 4.22
CA SER A 210 -17.00 -6.02 3.47
C SER A 210 -17.20 -5.44 2.06
N ASN A 211 -16.57 -4.30 1.73
CA ASN A 211 -16.64 -3.70 0.39
C ASN A 211 -15.65 -4.30 -0.61
N THR A 212 -14.89 -5.35 -0.24
CA THR A 212 -13.98 -6.05 -1.16
C THR A 212 -14.66 -6.57 -2.42
N ASN A 213 -15.94 -6.94 -2.32
CA ASN A 213 -16.79 -7.45 -3.41
C ASN A 213 -17.73 -6.38 -3.98
N ALA A 214 -17.36 -5.11 -3.91
CA ALA A 214 -18.13 -4.05 -4.54
C ALA A 214 -18.39 -4.35 -6.02
N GLY A 215 -19.62 -4.10 -6.49
CA GLY A 215 -20.06 -4.48 -7.83
C GLY A 215 -19.48 -3.62 -8.95
N ALA A 216 -19.96 -3.86 -10.16
CA ALA A 216 -19.59 -3.12 -11.37
C ALA A 216 -19.78 -1.59 -11.21
N ASN A 217 -18.91 -0.81 -11.85
CA ASN A 217 -18.89 0.65 -11.78
C ASN A 217 -18.79 1.23 -10.36
N SER A 218 -18.24 0.48 -9.41
CA SER A 218 -18.06 0.94 -8.05
C SER A 218 -16.70 1.63 -7.85
N ALA A 219 -16.68 2.58 -6.91
CA ALA A 219 -15.45 3.22 -6.44
C ALA A 219 -15.54 3.36 -4.91
N VAL A 220 -14.67 2.64 -4.21
CA VAL A 220 -14.60 2.62 -2.75
C VAL A 220 -13.36 3.38 -2.30
N LEU A 221 -13.52 4.38 -1.45
CA LEU A 221 -12.41 5.17 -0.93
C LEU A 221 -11.54 4.30 -0.01
N PHE A 222 -10.32 4.04 -0.45
CA PHE A 222 -9.31 3.28 0.26
C PHE A 222 -8.52 4.14 1.25
N GLY A 223 -8.21 5.37 0.85
CA GLY A 223 -7.37 6.27 1.65
C GLY A 223 -7.22 7.64 1.01
N TYR A 224 -6.29 8.40 1.56
CA TYR A 224 -5.92 9.72 1.07
C TYR A 224 -4.41 9.78 0.83
N ALA A 225 -4.00 10.24 -0.33
CA ALA A 225 -2.63 10.63 -0.59
C ALA A 225 -2.30 11.96 0.09
N PHE A 226 -1.03 12.21 0.39
CA PHE A 226 -0.61 13.43 1.09
C PHE A 226 -0.71 14.71 0.24
N ASP A 227 -0.89 14.58 -1.06
CA ASP A 227 -1.22 15.71 -1.94
C ASP A 227 -2.73 16.05 -1.93
N GLY A 228 -3.52 15.34 -1.11
CA GLY A 228 -4.93 15.59 -0.87
C GLY A 228 -5.90 14.78 -1.71
N PHE A 229 -5.46 14.14 -2.80
CA PHE A 229 -6.34 13.31 -3.61
C PHE A 229 -6.71 12.00 -2.90
N GLY A 230 -7.92 11.50 -3.20
CA GLY A 230 -8.38 10.19 -2.75
C GLY A 230 -7.66 9.06 -3.49
N ILE A 231 -7.53 7.92 -2.81
CA ILE A 231 -7.07 6.65 -3.38
C ILE A 231 -8.27 5.71 -3.34
N TYR A 232 -8.65 5.11 -4.46
CA TYR A 232 -9.86 4.31 -4.58
C TYR A 232 -9.59 2.90 -5.08
N VAL A 233 -10.32 1.94 -4.55
CA VAL A 233 -10.53 0.66 -5.24
C VAL A 233 -11.66 0.89 -6.23
N GLU A 234 -11.34 0.92 -7.52
CA GLU A 234 -12.30 1.21 -8.58
C GLU A 234 -12.50 -0.01 -9.48
N ARG A 235 -13.74 -0.26 -9.89
CA ARG A 235 -14.13 -1.37 -10.76
C ARG A 235 -14.82 -0.88 -12.02
N ASP A 236 -14.53 -1.55 -13.11
CA ASP A 236 -15.14 -1.31 -14.43
C ASP A 236 -16.61 -1.77 -14.50
N SER A 237 -17.22 -1.64 -15.69
CA SER A 237 -18.60 -2.08 -15.94
C SER A 237 -18.81 -3.60 -15.87
N LYS A 238 -17.74 -4.38 -15.83
CA LYS A 238 -17.77 -5.85 -15.66
C LYS A 238 -17.50 -6.27 -14.22
N GLY A 239 -17.14 -5.32 -13.35
CA GLY A 239 -16.75 -5.58 -11.96
C GLY A 239 -15.26 -5.93 -11.77
N ASN A 240 -14.43 -5.85 -12.81
CA ASN A 240 -13.00 -6.03 -12.71
C ASN A 240 -12.37 -4.79 -12.06
N MET A 241 -11.32 -4.97 -11.23
CA MET A 241 -10.49 -3.85 -10.83
C MET A 241 -9.80 -3.25 -12.05
N LEU A 242 -9.55 -1.95 -12.01
CA LEU A 242 -8.76 -1.31 -13.04
C LEU A 242 -7.32 -1.79 -13.03
N THR A 243 -6.64 -1.64 -14.15
CA THR A 243 -5.24 -2.00 -14.36
C THR A 243 -4.43 -0.77 -14.73
N ASN A 244 -3.12 -0.91 -14.85
CA ASN A 244 -2.23 0.16 -15.33
C ASN A 244 -2.68 0.73 -16.68
N ALA A 245 -3.30 -0.08 -17.54
CA ALA A 245 -3.79 0.36 -18.86
C ALA A 245 -4.90 1.42 -18.79
N ASP A 246 -5.58 1.54 -17.65
CA ASP A 246 -6.68 2.49 -17.42
C ASP A 246 -6.20 3.81 -16.80
N LEU A 247 -4.91 3.92 -16.44
CA LEU A 247 -4.36 4.95 -15.58
C LEU A 247 -3.26 5.79 -16.26
N ASP A 248 -2.98 6.95 -15.69
CA ASP A 248 -1.87 7.80 -16.12
C ASP A 248 -0.53 7.41 -15.44
N ALA A 249 0.54 8.13 -15.78
CA ALA A 249 1.88 7.86 -15.24
C ALA A 249 2.00 8.06 -13.72
N CYS A 250 1.08 8.78 -13.07
CA CYS A 250 1.02 8.89 -11.61
C CYS A 250 0.10 7.85 -10.96
N HIS A 251 -0.41 6.88 -11.74
CA HIS A 251 -1.31 5.83 -11.28
C HIS A 251 -2.69 6.35 -10.88
N GLY A 252 -3.18 7.34 -11.59
CA GLY A 252 -4.47 7.96 -11.35
C GLY A 252 -5.28 8.19 -12.63
N ARG A 253 -6.50 8.63 -12.44
CA ARG A 253 -7.42 9.00 -13.51
C ARG A 253 -8.44 10.05 -13.04
N THR A 254 -9.22 10.59 -13.96
CA THR A 254 -10.34 11.48 -13.64
C THR A 254 -11.65 10.79 -13.99
N SER A 255 -12.40 10.40 -12.97
CA SER A 255 -13.72 9.79 -13.12
C SER A 255 -14.71 10.34 -12.07
N LYS A 256 -15.96 9.87 -12.10
CA LYS A 256 -16.96 10.23 -11.09
C LYS A 256 -16.81 9.31 -9.88
N VAL A 257 -16.48 9.90 -8.73
CA VAL A 257 -16.38 9.20 -7.44
C VAL A 257 -17.12 9.98 -6.35
N MET A 258 -17.42 9.30 -5.25
CA MET A 258 -17.99 9.96 -4.06
C MET A 258 -16.86 10.74 -3.35
N TRP A 259 -16.90 12.05 -3.39
CA TRP A 259 -15.95 12.95 -2.76
C TRP A 259 -16.62 14.00 -1.92
N ASN A 260 -16.23 14.17 -0.66
CA ASN A 260 -16.84 15.11 0.28
C ASN A 260 -18.37 14.98 0.37
N GLY A 261 -18.90 13.75 0.31
CA GLY A 261 -20.34 13.47 0.39
C GLY A 261 -21.13 13.73 -0.90
N LYS A 262 -20.48 13.99 -2.03
CA LYS A 262 -21.11 14.23 -3.34
C LYS A 262 -20.42 13.46 -4.43
N MET A 263 -21.19 13.01 -5.43
CA MET A 263 -20.64 12.46 -6.67
C MET A 263 -20.00 13.58 -7.48
N GLN A 264 -18.68 13.50 -7.68
CA GLN A 264 -17.91 14.52 -8.38
C GLN A 264 -16.97 13.89 -9.40
N ARG A 265 -16.75 14.57 -10.52
CA ARG A 265 -15.69 14.21 -11.47
C ARG A 265 -14.40 14.87 -11.01
N ILE A 266 -13.53 14.08 -10.40
CA ILE A 266 -12.27 14.54 -9.80
C ILE A 266 -11.15 13.57 -10.15
N TYR A 267 -9.91 14.09 -10.22
CA TYR A 267 -8.72 13.25 -10.28
C TYR A 267 -8.57 12.46 -8.97
N HIS A 268 -8.18 11.22 -9.05
CA HIS A 268 -7.88 10.36 -7.91
C HIS A 268 -6.92 9.25 -8.33
N TYR A 269 -6.24 8.66 -7.36
CA TYR A 269 -5.41 7.49 -7.54
C TYR A 269 -6.26 6.23 -7.44
N VAL A 270 -5.77 5.15 -8.05
CA VAL A 270 -6.50 3.89 -8.09
C VAL A 270 -5.62 2.76 -7.56
N VAL A 271 -6.18 1.95 -6.69
CA VAL A 271 -5.55 0.71 -6.22
C VAL A 271 -5.58 -0.32 -7.32
N THR A 272 -4.43 -0.89 -7.67
CA THR A 272 -4.31 -2.03 -8.60
C THR A 272 -3.54 -3.17 -7.96
N GLN A 273 -3.56 -4.34 -8.59
CA GLN A 273 -2.68 -5.45 -8.21
C GLN A 273 -1.30 -5.35 -8.86
N GLU A 274 -1.18 -4.55 -9.91
CA GLU A 274 0.07 -4.31 -10.62
C GLU A 274 0.86 -3.18 -9.96
N PHE A 275 2.19 -3.29 -10.00
CA PHE A 275 3.09 -2.19 -9.60
C PHE A 275 2.76 -0.89 -10.37
N PRO A 276 2.70 0.28 -9.74
CA PRO A 276 3.11 0.62 -8.37
C PRO A 276 1.97 0.59 -7.32
N TYR A 277 0.93 -0.19 -7.52
CA TYR A 277 -0.14 -0.53 -6.58
C TYR A 277 -1.04 0.62 -6.14
N LEU A 278 -0.48 1.78 -5.76
CA LEU A 278 -1.19 2.93 -5.18
C LEU A 278 -0.92 4.23 -5.95
N LEU A 279 0.32 4.69 -5.97
CA LEU A 279 0.77 5.93 -6.60
C LEU A 279 2.09 5.72 -7.33
N GLY A 280 2.20 6.28 -8.56
CA GLY A 280 3.48 6.39 -9.28
C GLY A 280 4.19 7.72 -9.02
N CYS A 281 3.46 8.79 -8.73
CA CYS A 281 3.94 10.13 -8.38
C CYS A 281 2.81 10.96 -7.74
N PHE A 282 3.14 12.09 -7.11
CA PHE A 282 2.13 13.03 -6.67
C PHE A 282 1.69 13.94 -7.82
N MET A 283 0.37 14.05 -8.02
CA MET A 283 -0.25 14.92 -9.01
C MET A 283 -0.82 16.21 -8.38
N GLY A 284 -0.92 16.28 -7.07
CA GLY A 284 -1.47 17.42 -6.35
C GLY A 284 -0.45 18.54 -6.12
N THR A 285 -0.96 19.76 -5.89
CA THR A 285 -0.12 20.96 -5.68
C THR A 285 0.45 21.07 -4.29
N ASN A 286 -0.03 20.30 -3.34
CA ASN A 286 0.49 20.39 -2.00
C ASN A 286 0.64 19.08 -1.33
N THR A 287 1.70 19.01 -0.68
CA THR A 287 2.09 17.83 0.05
C THR A 287 2.31 18.19 1.52
N VAL A 288 1.79 17.35 2.37
CA VAL A 288 2.31 17.31 3.73
C VAL A 288 3.78 16.94 3.60
N PRO A 289 4.72 17.70 4.17
CA PRO A 289 6.11 17.28 4.19
C PRO A 289 6.16 15.86 4.73
N ALA A 290 6.86 14.96 4.04
CA ALA A 290 7.14 13.64 4.57
C ALA A 290 7.70 13.87 5.97
N ALA A 291 7.06 13.32 6.99
CA ALA A 291 7.64 13.32 8.32
C ALA A 291 8.97 12.61 8.18
N GLY A 292 10.07 13.35 8.41
CA GLY A 292 11.41 12.89 8.11
C GLY A 292 11.58 11.45 8.55
N GLY A 293 12.04 10.62 7.63
CA GLY A 293 12.58 9.33 7.99
C GLY A 293 13.65 9.54 9.06
N PRO A 294 13.97 8.57 9.88
CA PRO A 294 14.99 8.72 10.89
C PRO A 294 16.24 9.24 10.23
N GLN A 295 16.68 10.41 10.67
CA GLN A 295 18.02 10.89 10.38
C GLN A 295 18.94 9.90 11.08
N GLY A 296 19.68 9.14 10.28
CA GLY A 296 20.59 8.11 10.70
C GLY A 296 21.69 8.60 11.64
#